data_7baf0192d54384dece711ddc176ec452
#
_entry.id   7baf0192d54384dece711ddc176ec452
#
_cell.length_a   1.000
_cell.length_b   1.000
_cell.length_c   1.000
_cell.angle_alpha   90.00
_cell.angle_beta   90.00
_cell.angle_gamma   90.00
#
_symmetry.space_group_name_H-M   'P 1'
#
loop_
_entity.id
_entity.type
_entity.pdbx_description
1 polymer ?
#
loop_
_entity_poly.entity_id
_entity_poly.type
_entity_poly.pdbx_seq_one_letter_code
_entity_poly.pdbx_strand_id
1 'polypeptide(L)'
;MARTLTSMVSLQELLESEKLLDQVHGEIETLMISGISQDSRKVKKGDLFLAWEGSDYDAHDFLDSVARSGAIATIVEKWVPGLEMPQIQVSNGRLAGALTADWFFGSAWKNLFVAAVTGTNGKTTTAFISRHLLQEQAPAAAVGTVGLVQSDGSVEGDSDQLTTPGPVAISRLLKNLLESGNRSVVMEASSHALAQSRLSGIKFDSVIFTNLSGDHLDYHTDMDDYFKAKAGLLELLKDDGVAIINAD
;
A
#
# COMPACT_ATOMS: atom_id res chain seq x y z
N MET A 1 -4.36 -23.05 -3.85
CA MET A 1 -3.99 -22.20 -4.99
C MET A 1 -2.50 -22.35 -5.27
N ALA A 2 -2.08 -22.57 -6.51
CA ALA A 2 -0.67 -22.55 -6.89
C ALA A 2 -0.13 -21.13 -6.65
N ARG A 3 1.03 -21.01 -5.98
CA ARG A 3 1.72 -19.72 -5.81
C ARG A 3 2.18 -19.26 -7.20
N THR A 4 1.76 -18.08 -7.61
CA THR A 4 2.27 -17.45 -8.83
C THR A 4 3.72 -17.07 -8.57
N LEU A 5 4.64 -17.56 -9.39
CA LEU A 5 6.05 -17.16 -9.34
C LEU A 5 6.23 -15.91 -10.21
N THR A 6 6.91 -14.90 -9.68
CA THR A 6 7.13 -13.62 -10.34
C THR A 6 8.63 -13.31 -10.45
N SER A 7 9.08 -12.93 -11.64
CA SER A 7 10.49 -12.67 -11.94
C SER A 7 10.98 -11.37 -11.30
N MET A 8 12.16 -11.39 -10.69
CA MET A 8 12.81 -10.21 -10.12
C MET A 8 13.30 -9.21 -11.17
N VAL A 9 13.53 -9.65 -12.43
CA VAL A 9 13.97 -8.74 -13.52
C VAL A 9 12.91 -7.66 -13.77
N SER A 10 11.64 -8.02 -13.86
CA SER A 10 10.57 -7.03 -14.07
C SER A 10 10.36 -6.09 -12.88
N LEU A 11 10.73 -6.51 -11.66
CA LEU A 11 10.77 -5.61 -10.51
C LEU A 11 11.91 -4.61 -10.61
N GLN A 12 13.10 -5.06 -11.02
CA GLN A 12 14.23 -4.16 -11.24
C GLN A 12 13.88 -3.10 -12.30
N GLU A 13 13.33 -3.50 -13.44
CA GLU A 13 12.88 -2.58 -14.51
C GLU A 13 11.86 -1.55 -13.98
N LEU A 14 10.92 -1.97 -13.13
CA LEU A 14 9.98 -1.05 -12.49
C LEU A 14 10.71 -0.01 -11.62
N LEU A 15 11.59 -0.45 -10.73
CA LEU A 15 12.31 0.44 -9.82
C LEU A 15 13.26 1.40 -10.54
N GLU A 16 13.85 0.96 -11.66
CA GLU A 16 14.67 1.81 -12.56
C GLU A 16 13.80 2.88 -13.22
N SER A 17 12.65 2.51 -13.78
CA SER A 17 11.73 3.45 -14.46
C SER A 17 11.20 4.53 -13.51
N GLU A 18 11.00 4.18 -12.25
CA GLU A 18 10.57 5.10 -11.18
C GLU A 18 11.73 5.86 -10.54
N LYS A 19 12.98 5.65 -11.00
CA LYS A 19 14.21 6.28 -10.48
C LYS A 19 14.42 6.03 -8.98
N LEU A 20 14.01 4.87 -8.51
CA LEU A 20 14.16 4.45 -7.12
C LEU A 20 15.34 3.51 -6.91
N LEU A 21 15.78 2.81 -7.95
CA LEU A 21 16.90 1.86 -7.87
C LEU A 21 18.23 2.61 -7.75
N ASP A 22 18.96 2.34 -6.67
CA ASP A 22 20.33 2.82 -6.49
C ASP A 22 21.33 1.75 -6.95
N GLN A 23 21.22 0.51 -6.40
CA GLN A 23 22.16 -0.56 -6.71
C GLN A 23 21.53 -1.94 -6.45
N VAL A 24 21.98 -2.95 -7.21
CA VAL A 24 21.68 -4.36 -6.94
C VAL A 24 22.95 -5.04 -6.43
N HIS A 25 22.85 -5.73 -5.31
CA HIS A 25 23.91 -6.51 -4.69
C HIS A 25 23.51 -7.99 -4.73
N GLY A 26 24.28 -8.82 -5.44
CA GLY A 26 24.00 -10.23 -5.70
C GLY A 26 23.21 -10.47 -6.98
N GLU A 27 22.97 -11.74 -7.31
CA GLU A 27 22.33 -12.16 -8.54
C GLU A 27 20.81 -12.25 -8.31
N ILE A 28 20.01 -11.52 -9.09
CA ILE A 28 18.55 -11.52 -9.02
C ILE A 28 17.88 -12.02 -10.31
N GLU A 29 18.62 -12.18 -11.41
CA GLU A 29 18.10 -12.46 -12.75
C GLU A 29 17.34 -13.78 -12.82
N THR A 30 17.76 -14.77 -12.04
CA THR A 30 17.14 -16.11 -12.00
C THR A 30 16.14 -16.29 -10.86
N LEU A 31 15.99 -15.27 -10.00
CA LEU A 31 15.13 -15.38 -8.84
C LEU A 31 13.66 -15.23 -9.20
N MET A 32 12.86 -16.14 -8.65
CA MET A 32 11.41 -16.16 -8.77
C MET A 32 10.79 -16.09 -7.38
N ILE A 33 10.19 -14.96 -7.05
CA ILE A 33 9.51 -14.76 -5.76
C ILE A 33 8.11 -15.39 -5.75
N SER A 34 7.72 -15.93 -4.63
CA SER A 34 6.39 -16.54 -4.41
C SER A 34 5.52 -15.78 -3.41
N GLY A 35 6.05 -14.70 -2.85
CA GLY A 35 5.36 -13.82 -1.91
C GLY A 35 6.18 -12.59 -1.58
N ILE A 36 5.55 -11.64 -0.89
CA ILE A 36 6.21 -10.46 -0.34
C ILE A 36 5.80 -10.25 1.11
N SER A 37 6.70 -9.76 1.94
CA SER A 37 6.44 -9.44 3.35
C SER A 37 7.17 -8.16 3.77
N GLN A 38 6.50 -7.35 4.60
CA GLN A 38 7.08 -6.22 5.32
C GLN A 38 7.13 -6.46 6.84
N ASP A 39 6.64 -7.62 7.30
CA ASP A 39 6.69 -8.05 8.70
C ASP A 39 7.64 -9.26 8.81
N SER A 40 8.77 -9.08 9.49
CA SER A 40 9.81 -10.10 9.64
C SER A 40 9.29 -11.42 10.28
N ARG A 41 8.23 -11.33 11.09
CA ARG A 41 7.59 -12.49 11.77
C ARG A 41 6.70 -13.32 10.82
N LYS A 42 6.32 -12.74 9.66
CA LYS A 42 5.40 -13.34 8.69
C LYS A 42 6.08 -13.82 7.41
N VAL A 43 7.40 -13.69 7.34
CA VAL A 43 8.22 -14.14 6.20
C VAL A 43 8.07 -15.64 5.99
N LYS A 44 7.92 -16.03 4.73
CA LYS A 44 7.85 -17.43 4.28
C LYS A 44 8.94 -17.72 3.26
N LYS A 45 9.27 -18.99 3.11
CA LYS A 45 10.22 -19.42 2.09
C LYS A 45 9.81 -18.95 0.69
N GLY A 46 10.75 -18.29 -0.01
CA GLY A 46 10.53 -17.74 -1.33
C GLY A 46 9.95 -16.32 -1.35
N ASP A 47 9.83 -15.67 -0.20
CA ASP A 47 9.38 -14.28 -0.14
C ASP A 47 10.49 -13.29 -0.49
N LEU A 48 10.10 -12.16 -1.07
CA LEU A 48 10.84 -10.91 -1.07
C LEU A 48 10.50 -10.14 0.20
N PHE A 49 11.51 -9.73 0.95
CA PHE A 49 11.30 -8.91 2.14
C PHE A 49 11.49 -7.43 1.82
N LEU A 50 10.62 -6.58 2.37
CA LEU A 50 10.66 -5.14 2.18
C LEU A 50 11.16 -4.48 3.47
N ALA A 51 12.37 -3.91 3.45
CA ALA A 51 13.00 -3.29 4.61
C ALA A 51 13.18 -1.77 4.41
N TRP A 52 12.66 -1.02 5.37
CA TRP A 52 12.90 0.43 5.52
C TRP A 52 12.91 0.81 6.99
N GLU A 53 13.39 1.99 7.30
CA GLU A 53 13.37 2.54 8.64
C GLU A 53 11.93 2.92 9.06
N GLY A 54 11.43 2.29 10.11
CA GLY A 54 10.14 2.58 10.73
C GLY A 54 10.24 3.70 11.76
N SER A 55 9.10 4.05 12.41
CA SER A 55 9.09 4.98 13.55
C SER A 55 9.70 4.36 14.82
N ASP A 56 9.48 3.08 15.05
CA ASP A 56 9.84 2.39 16.28
C ASP A 56 11.00 1.41 16.09
N TYR A 57 11.17 0.88 14.88
CA TYR A 57 12.16 -0.14 14.54
C TYR A 57 12.73 0.08 13.14
N ASP A 58 14.02 -0.19 12.96
CA ASP A 58 14.62 -0.30 11.63
C ASP A 58 14.47 -1.75 11.13
N ALA A 59 13.78 -1.95 10.01
CA ALA A 59 13.57 -3.29 9.46
C ALA A 59 14.87 -3.94 8.99
N HIS A 60 15.94 -3.18 8.76
CA HIS A 60 17.26 -3.70 8.41
C HIS A 60 17.87 -4.56 9.54
N ASP A 61 17.52 -4.31 10.80
CA ASP A 61 18.01 -5.09 11.96
C ASP A 61 17.52 -6.55 11.94
N PHE A 62 16.46 -6.84 11.16
CA PHE A 62 15.87 -8.17 11.09
C PHE A 62 16.33 -8.99 9.89
N LEU A 63 17.19 -8.48 9.00
CA LEU A 63 17.54 -9.12 7.74
C LEU A 63 18.17 -10.51 7.90
N ASP A 64 19.03 -10.71 8.90
CA ASP A 64 19.59 -12.03 9.19
C ASP A 64 18.51 -13.06 9.59
N SER A 65 17.53 -12.64 10.37
CA SER A 65 16.43 -13.51 10.78
C SER A 65 15.48 -13.81 9.63
N VAL A 66 15.27 -12.82 8.77
CA VAL A 66 14.45 -12.92 7.56
C VAL A 66 15.08 -13.87 6.53
N ALA A 67 16.39 -13.79 6.33
CA ALA A 67 17.12 -14.73 5.48
C ALA A 67 17.00 -16.18 6.01
N ARG A 68 17.20 -16.39 7.32
CA ARG A 68 16.99 -17.70 7.96
C ARG A 68 15.55 -18.21 7.86
N SER A 69 14.57 -17.32 7.80
CA SER A 69 13.16 -17.68 7.60
C SER A 69 12.82 -18.06 6.16
N GLY A 70 13.77 -17.86 5.23
CA GLY A 70 13.68 -18.31 3.84
C GLY A 70 13.27 -17.25 2.85
N ALA A 71 13.38 -15.95 3.18
CA ALA A 71 13.38 -14.92 2.17
C ALA A 71 14.52 -15.15 1.18
N ILE A 72 14.28 -14.85 -0.10
CA ILE A 72 15.26 -15.12 -1.17
C ILE A 72 15.89 -13.84 -1.71
N ALA A 73 15.33 -12.68 -1.40
CA ALA A 73 15.85 -11.36 -1.70
C ALA A 73 15.23 -10.31 -0.75
N THR A 74 15.83 -9.14 -0.70
CA THR A 74 15.28 -8.00 0.06
C THR A 74 15.40 -6.69 -0.71
N ILE A 75 14.42 -5.78 -0.51
CA ILE A 75 14.56 -4.37 -0.83
C ILE A 75 15.05 -3.66 0.43
N VAL A 76 16.06 -2.82 0.32
CA VAL A 76 16.70 -2.11 1.44
C VAL A 76 16.95 -0.64 1.07
N GLU A 77 16.95 0.25 2.06
CA GLU A 77 17.43 1.63 1.90
C GLU A 77 18.94 1.71 2.13
N LYS A 78 19.48 0.81 2.94
CA LYS A 78 20.90 0.75 3.31
C LYS A 78 21.44 -0.65 3.01
N TRP A 79 22.49 -0.74 2.22
CA TRP A 79 23.17 -2.02 2.00
C TRP A 79 23.73 -2.58 3.32
N VAL A 80 23.49 -3.85 3.57
CA VAL A 80 23.99 -4.58 4.74
C VAL A 80 25.07 -5.55 4.31
N PRO A 81 26.35 -5.25 4.62
CA PRO A 81 27.46 -6.12 4.23
C PRO A 81 27.43 -7.47 4.96
N GLY A 82 27.83 -8.55 4.27
CA GLY A 82 27.89 -9.88 4.84
C GLY A 82 26.58 -10.65 4.85
N LEU A 83 25.47 -10.06 4.40
CA LEU A 83 24.22 -10.78 4.20
C LEU A 83 24.31 -11.63 2.92
N GLU A 84 24.09 -12.93 3.04
CA GLU A 84 24.17 -13.87 1.90
C GLU A 84 22.98 -13.77 0.94
N MET A 85 21.96 -13.02 1.30
CA MET A 85 20.74 -12.81 0.49
C MET A 85 20.92 -11.60 -0.45
N PRO A 86 20.53 -11.69 -1.73
CA PRO A 86 20.55 -10.56 -2.65
C PRO A 86 19.75 -9.36 -2.14
N GLN A 87 20.29 -8.17 -2.35
CA GLN A 87 19.69 -6.91 -1.89
C GLN A 87 19.49 -5.95 -3.06
N ILE A 88 18.30 -5.39 -3.17
CA ILE A 88 17.97 -4.29 -4.08
C ILE A 88 17.96 -3.02 -3.25
N GLN A 89 19.00 -2.20 -3.40
CA GLN A 89 19.10 -0.94 -2.69
C GLN A 89 18.30 0.14 -3.42
N VAL A 90 17.50 0.89 -2.67
CA VAL A 90 16.60 1.92 -3.18
C VAL A 90 16.73 3.22 -2.37
N SER A 91 16.48 4.34 -3.04
CA SER A 91 16.53 5.68 -2.44
C SER A 91 15.36 5.99 -1.49
N ASN A 92 14.23 5.28 -1.61
CA ASN A 92 13.05 5.43 -0.77
C ASN A 92 12.35 4.08 -0.60
N GLY A 93 12.56 3.43 0.53
CA GLY A 93 12.05 2.09 0.81
C GLY A 93 10.53 2.03 0.93
N ARG A 94 9.89 3.07 1.50
CA ARG A 94 8.41 3.11 1.63
C ARG A 94 7.74 3.18 0.28
N LEU A 95 8.20 4.06 -0.61
CA LEU A 95 7.67 4.19 -1.96
C LEU A 95 7.98 2.95 -2.79
N ALA A 96 9.22 2.47 -2.78
CA ALA A 96 9.61 1.25 -3.48
C ALA A 96 8.80 0.03 -2.99
N GLY A 97 8.58 -0.08 -1.68
CA GLY A 97 7.76 -1.14 -1.09
C GLY A 97 6.30 -1.09 -1.54
N ALA A 98 5.70 0.10 -1.65
CA ALA A 98 4.33 0.26 -2.12
C ALA A 98 4.19 -0.12 -3.61
N LEU A 99 5.10 0.37 -4.46
CA LEU A 99 5.13 0.03 -5.88
C LEU A 99 5.39 -1.47 -6.11
N THR A 100 6.31 -2.06 -5.33
CA THR A 100 6.58 -3.50 -5.36
C THR A 100 5.36 -4.32 -4.95
N ALA A 101 4.61 -3.86 -3.95
CA ALA A 101 3.38 -4.52 -3.53
C ALA A 101 2.33 -4.48 -4.65
N ASP A 102 2.09 -3.32 -5.23
CA ASP A 102 1.15 -3.17 -6.34
C ASP A 102 1.54 -4.05 -7.54
N TRP A 103 2.81 -3.99 -7.95
CA TRP A 103 3.34 -4.83 -9.02
C TRP A 103 3.14 -6.33 -8.76
N PHE A 104 3.50 -6.80 -7.55
CA PHE A 104 3.41 -8.22 -7.22
C PHE A 104 1.97 -8.74 -7.24
N PHE A 105 1.03 -7.92 -6.80
CA PHE A 105 -0.40 -8.27 -6.80
C PHE A 105 -1.11 -7.95 -8.12
N GLY A 106 -0.39 -7.48 -9.15
CA GLY A 106 -0.89 -7.31 -10.52
C GLY A 106 -1.71 -6.06 -10.72
N SER A 107 -1.48 -5.02 -9.92
CA SER A 107 -2.14 -3.71 -10.05
C SER A 107 -3.67 -3.84 -10.18
N ALA A 108 -4.29 -4.56 -9.25
CA ALA A 108 -5.71 -4.94 -9.32
C ALA A 108 -6.65 -3.72 -9.45
N TRP A 109 -6.23 -2.54 -8.97
CA TRP A 109 -6.96 -1.28 -9.10
C TRP A 109 -7.26 -0.89 -10.56
N LYS A 110 -6.47 -1.37 -11.53
CA LYS A 110 -6.71 -1.13 -12.97
C LYS A 110 -8.03 -1.75 -13.48
N ASN A 111 -8.53 -2.74 -12.76
CA ASN A 111 -9.76 -3.49 -13.11
C ASN A 111 -10.89 -3.26 -12.08
N LEU A 112 -10.73 -2.28 -11.21
CA LEU A 112 -11.70 -1.86 -10.21
C LEU A 112 -11.97 -0.36 -10.39
N PHE A 113 -13.17 0.09 -10.04
CA PHE A 113 -13.40 1.49 -9.70
C PHE A 113 -12.92 1.70 -8.26
N VAL A 114 -11.91 2.53 -8.07
CA VAL A 114 -11.32 2.77 -6.75
C VAL A 114 -11.52 4.23 -6.36
N ALA A 115 -12.21 4.44 -5.22
CA ALA A 115 -12.36 5.77 -4.63
C ALA A 115 -11.63 5.85 -3.30
N ALA A 116 -11.08 7.02 -2.97
CA ALA A 116 -10.48 7.29 -1.66
C ALA A 116 -11.13 8.49 -0.99
N VAL A 117 -11.28 8.40 0.34
CA VAL A 117 -11.83 9.47 1.17
C VAL A 117 -10.79 9.91 2.18
N THR A 118 -10.43 11.20 2.15
CA THR A 118 -9.58 11.83 3.16
C THR A 118 -10.30 13.01 3.84
N GLY A 119 -9.72 13.51 4.89
CA GLY A 119 -10.21 14.62 5.70
C GLY A 119 -9.96 14.38 7.18
N THR A 120 -10.22 15.36 8.02
CA THR A 120 -10.13 15.18 9.48
C THR A 120 -11.26 14.30 9.98
N ASN A 121 -12.49 14.66 9.68
CA ASN A 121 -13.71 13.99 10.13
C ASN A 121 -14.55 13.49 8.93
N GLY A 122 -15.42 12.53 9.18
CA GLY A 122 -16.41 12.06 8.22
C GLY A 122 -15.89 11.03 7.19
N LYS A 123 -14.62 10.62 7.23
CA LYS A 123 -14.06 9.62 6.29
C LYS A 123 -14.87 8.33 6.25
N THR A 124 -15.07 7.72 7.40
CA THR A 124 -15.81 6.45 7.53
C THR A 124 -17.24 6.57 7.02
N THR A 125 -17.97 7.59 7.47
CA THR A 125 -19.36 7.82 7.05
C THR A 125 -19.44 8.02 5.53
N THR A 126 -18.56 8.86 4.97
CA THR A 126 -18.53 9.11 3.52
C THR A 126 -18.16 7.85 2.75
N ALA A 127 -17.19 7.07 3.22
CA ALA A 127 -16.81 5.80 2.59
C ALA A 127 -17.96 4.80 2.55
N PHE A 128 -18.72 4.67 3.64
CA PHE A 128 -19.89 3.79 3.72
C PHE A 128 -21.03 4.25 2.80
N ILE A 129 -21.33 5.55 2.77
CA ILE A 129 -22.37 6.11 1.88
C ILE A 129 -21.96 5.87 0.43
N SER A 130 -20.71 6.19 0.07
CA SER A 130 -20.19 5.99 -1.29
C SER A 130 -20.23 4.51 -1.70
N ARG A 131 -19.81 3.60 -0.81
CA ARG A 131 -19.91 2.16 -1.07
C ARG A 131 -21.37 1.74 -1.28
N HIS A 132 -22.31 2.23 -0.44
CA HIS A 132 -23.73 1.89 -0.58
C HIS A 132 -24.27 2.33 -1.94
N LEU A 133 -23.95 3.54 -2.38
CA LEU A 133 -24.38 4.04 -3.69
C LEU A 133 -23.77 3.24 -4.85
N LEU A 134 -22.50 2.88 -4.77
CA LEU A 134 -21.83 2.06 -5.79
C LEU A 134 -22.39 0.64 -5.83
N GLN A 135 -22.77 0.08 -4.67
CA GLN A 135 -23.37 -1.25 -4.55
C GLN A 135 -24.68 -1.40 -5.34
N GLU A 136 -25.44 -0.30 -5.55
CA GLU A 136 -26.64 -0.31 -6.38
C GLU A 136 -26.35 -0.63 -7.86
N GLN A 137 -25.14 -0.41 -8.31
CA GLN A 137 -24.72 -0.66 -9.69
C GLN A 137 -23.97 -1.98 -9.86
N ALA A 138 -23.06 -2.29 -8.93
CA ALA A 138 -22.24 -3.50 -8.96
C ALA A 138 -21.63 -3.78 -7.56
N PRO A 139 -21.20 -5.03 -7.28
CA PRO A 139 -20.61 -5.39 -6.00
C PRO A 139 -19.48 -4.42 -5.58
N ALA A 140 -19.65 -3.78 -4.42
CA ALA A 140 -18.77 -2.76 -3.89
C ALA A 140 -18.36 -3.08 -2.43
N ALA A 141 -17.07 -2.87 -2.12
CA ALA A 141 -16.51 -3.00 -0.78
C ALA A 141 -16.05 -1.64 -0.24
N ALA A 142 -15.91 -1.55 1.09
CA ALA A 142 -15.26 -0.40 1.74
C ALA A 142 -14.15 -0.87 2.68
N VAL A 143 -13.08 -0.08 2.78
CA VAL A 143 -11.92 -0.37 3.63
C VAL A 143 -11.61 0.86 4.48
N GLY A 144 -11.55 0.70 5.78
CA GLY A 144 -11.28 1.83 6.66
C GLY A 144 -11.21 1.44 8.14
N THR A 145 -11.52 2.40 8.98
CA THR A 145 -11.44 2.29 10.45
C THR A 145 -12.25 1.11 11.01
N VAL A 146 -13.36 0.75 10.39
CA VAL A 146 -14.21 -0.36 10.83
C VAL A 146 -13.70 -1.73 10.31
N GLY A 147 -12.69 -1.71 9.43
CA GLY A 147 -12.19 -2.89 8.73
C GLY A 147 -12.66 -2.94 7.28
N LEU A 148 -12.76 -4.16 6.75
CA LEU A 148 -13.28 -4.44 5.42
C LEU A 148 -14.78 -4.69 5.49
N VAL A 149 -15.57 -3.89 4.82
CA VAL A 149 -17.01 -4.11 4.61
C VAL A 149 -17.18 -4.70 3.22
N GLN A 150 -17.61 -5.94 3.17
CA GLN A 150 -17.85 -6.71 1.95
C GLN A 150 -19.11 -6.23 1.19
N SER A 151 -19.28 -6.69 -0.04
CA SER A 151 -20.45 -6.35 -0.86
C SER A 151 -21.77 -6.85 -0.25
N ASP A 152 -21.77 -7.95 0.49
CA ASP A 152 -22.94 -8.45 1.22
C ASP A 152 -23.22 -7.70 2.54
N GLY A 153 -22.39 -6.73 2.91
CA GLY A 153 -22.49 -5.96 4.14
C GLY A 153 -21.82 -6.61 5.35
N SER A 154 -21.23 -7.80 5.22
CA SER A 154 -20.43 -8.40 6.28
C SER A 154 -19.18 -7.56 6.55
N VAL A 155 -18.75 -7.54 7.81
CA VAL A 155 -17.59 -6.77 8.27
C VAL A 155 -16.50 -7.74 8.71
N GLU A 156 -15.34 -7.61 8.09
CA GLU A 156 -14.13 -8.33 8.46
C GLU A 156 -13.09 -7.32 8.98
N GLY A 157 -12.63 -7.53 10.21
CA GLY A 157 -11.57 -6.66 10.77
C GLY A 157 -11.38 -6.90 12.25
N ASP A 158 -10.18 -6.65 12.72
CA ASP A 158 -9.82 -6.63 14.13
C ASP A 158 -9.81 -5.18 14.62
N SER A 159 -10.14 -4.96 15.89
CA SER A 159 -10.12 -3.64 16.56
C SER A 159 -8.77 -2.92 16.49
N ASP A 160 -7.69 -3.65 16.22
CA ASP A 160 -6.32 -3.14 16.15
C ASP A 160 -5.86 -2.82 14.72
N GLN A 161 -6.78 -2.84 13.73
CA GLN A 161 -6.43 -2.52 12.35
C GLN A 161 -6.24 -1.02 12.14
N LEU A 162 -5.23 -0.69 11.33
CA LEU A 162 -5.01 0.68 10.89
C LEU A 162 -6.16 1.12 9.97
N THR A 163 -6.63 2.36 10.12
CA THR A 163 -7.64 2.96 9.21
C THR A 163 -7.30 2.75 7.73
N THR A 164 -6.02 2.86 7.39
CA THR A 164 -5.50 2.54 6.06
C THR A 164 -4.42 1.48 6.23
N PRO A 165 -4.62 0.26 5.72
CA PRO A 165 -3.63 -0.81 5.82
C PRO A 165 -2.28 -0.47 5.18
N GLY A 166 -1.23 -1.23 5.51
CA GLY A 166 0.08 -1.12 4.85
C GLY A 166 0.03 -1.59 3.38
N PRO A 167 1.05 -1.22 2.57
CA PRO A 167 1.00 -1.40 1.11
C PRO A 167 0.83 -2.87 0.67
N VAL A 168 1.49 -3.82 1.34
CA VAL A 168 1.33 -5.25 1.03
C VAL A 168 -0.08 -5.74 1.33
N ALA A 169 -0.67 -5.26 2.43
CA ALA A 169 -2.02 -5.67 2.83
C ALA A 169 -3.07 -5.09 1.88
N ILE A 170 -2.97 -3.81 1.51
CA ILE A 170 -3.95 -3.15 0.64
C ILE A 170 -3.90 -3.70 -0.79
N SER A 171 -2.71 -3.92 -1.37
CA SER A 171 -2.58 -4.47 -2.71
C SER A 171 -3.11 -5.90 -2.79
N ARG A 172 -2.83 -6.72 -1.76
CA ARG A 172 -3.41 -8.07 -1.63
C ARG A 172 -4.92 -8.02 -1.51
N LEU A 173 -5.45 -7.08 -0.71
CA LEU A 173 -6.87 -6.90 -0.51
C LEU A 173 -7.59 -6.54 -1.81
N LEU A 174 -7.07 -5.58 -2.57
CA LEU A 174 -7.64 -5.19 -3.87
C LEU A 174 -7.68 -6.37 -4.84
N LYS A 175 -6.61 -7.18 -4.89
CA LYS A 175 -6.59 -8.41 -5.69
C LYS A 175 -7.67 -9.38 -5.26
N ASN A 176 -7.79 -9.66 -3.97
CA ASN A 176 -8.79 -10.59 -3.45
C ASN A 176 -10.22 -10.11 -3.73
N LEU A 177 -10.47 -8.80 -3.58
CA LEU A 177 -11.78 -8.19 -3.87
C LEU A 177 -12.12 -8.32 -5.37
N LEU A 178 -11.17 -8.06 -6.26
CA LEU A 178 -11.36 -8.26 -7.69
C LEU A 178 -11.68 -9.72 -8.03
N GLU A 179 -10.90 -10.66 -7.47
CA GLU A 179 -11.08 -12.11 -7.69
C GLU A 179 -12.42 -12.63 -7.11
N SER A 180 -12.93 -12.03 -6.04
CA SER A 180 -14.24 -12.35 -5.47
C SER A 180 -15.41 -11.66 -6.17
N GLY A 181 -15.16 -10.93 -7.25
CA GLY A 181 -16.20 -10.36 -8.12
C GLY A 181 -16.60 -8.93 -7.78
N ASN A 182 -15.95 -8.27 -6.83
CA ASN A 182 -16.16 -6.84 -6.62
C ASN A 182 -15.78 -6.04 -7.86
N ARG A 183 -16.45 -4.91 -8.08
CA ARG A 183 -16.19 -3.97 -9.17
C ARG A 183 -15.80 -2.60 -8.65
N SER A 184 -16.11 -2.30 -7.40
CA SER A 184 -15.80 -1.01 -6.78
C SER A 184 -15.24 -1.19 -5.39
N VAL A 185 -14.30 -0.32 -5.00
CA VAL A 185 -13.74 -0.26 -3.65
C VAL A 185 -13.65 1.19 -3.22
N VAL A 186 -14.17 1.50 -2.04
CA VAL A 186 -13.99 2.82 -1.39
C VAL A 186 -13.07 2.65 -0.19
N MET A 187 -12.02 3.44 -0.09
CA MET A 187 -11.08 3.33 1.03
C MET A 187 -10.87 4.63 1.77
N GLU A 188 -10.70 4.54 3.07
CA GLU A 188 -10.26 5.67 3.88
C GLU A 188 -8.76 5.89 3.69
N ALA A 189 -8.37 7.12 3.38
CA ALA A 189 -6.97 7.55 3.26
C ALA A 189 -6.61 8.46 4.43
N SER A 190 -5.96 7.93 5.44
CA SER A 190 -5.46 8.72 6.59
C SER A 190 -4.23 9.54 6.18
N SER A 191 -3.99 10.68 6.87
CA SER A 191 -2.79 11.49 6.61
C SER A 191 -1.49 10.73 6.87
N HIS A 192 -1.45 9.89 7.91
CA HIS A 192 -0.32 9.00 8.17
C HIS A 192 -0.05 8.03 7.00
N ALA A 193 -1.10 7.46 6.42
CA ALA A 193 -0.94 6.52 5.30
C ALA A 193 -0.41 7.22 4.06
N LEU A 194 -0.87 8.44 3.79
CA LEU A 194 -0.41 9.26 2.68
C LEU A 194 1.04 9.70 2.88
N ALA A 195 1.39 10.24 4.06
CA ALA A 195 2.74 10.63 4.42
C ALA A 195 3.72 9.43 4.38
N GLN A 196 3.25 8.22 4.65
CA GLN A 196 4.03 6.98 4.63
C GLN A 196 3.97 6.24 3.29
N SER A 197 3.46 6.85 2.22
CA SER A 197 3.37 6.27 0.87
C SER A 197 2.60 4.94 0.80
N ARG A 198 1.71 4.63 1.77
CA ARG A 198 1.03 3.31 1.82
C ARG A 198 0.12 3.05 0.62
N LEU A 199 -0.37 4.11 -0.03
CA LEU A 199 -1.26 4.04 -1.18
C LEU A 199 -0.55 4.33 -2.51
N SER A 200 0.76 4.57 -2.49
CA SER A 200 1.54 4.78 -3.71
C SER A 200 1.49 3.53 -4.61
N GLY A 201 1.44 3.77 -5.92
CA GLY A 201 1.21 2.72 -6.92
C GLY A 201 -0.27 2.49 -7.26
N ILE A 202 -1.20 2.90 -6.40
CA ILE A 202 -2.64 2.87 -6.68
C ILE A 202 -3.05 4.21 -7.31
N LYS A 203 -3.84 4.17 -8.39
CA LYS A 203 -4.48 5.35 -8.95
C LYS A 203 -5.99 5.27 -8.74
N PHE A 204 -6.57 6.39 -8.29
CA PHE A 204 -7.98 6.48 -7.92
C PHE A 204 -8.82 7.07 -9.05
N ASP A 205 -10.00 6.50 -9.27
CA ASP A 205 -11.03 7.06 -10.16
C ASP A 205 -11.70 8.28 -9.52
N SER A 206 -11.80 8.28 -8.19
CA SER A 206 -12.36 9.42 -7.45
C SER A 206 -11.64 9.61 -6.12
N VAL A 207 -11.40 10.86 -5.75
CA VAL A 207 -10.94 11.24 -4.42
C VAL A 207 -11.90 12.23 -3.78
N ILE A 208 -12.18 12.05 -2.49
CA ILE A 208 -13.11 12.87 -1.73
C ILE A 208 -12.36 13.51 -0.56
N PHE A 209 -12.40 14.82 -0.45
CA PHE A 209 -11.85 15.60 0.65
C PHE A 209 -13.00 16.18 1.48
N THR A 210 -13.22 15.64 2.68
CA THR A 210 -14.41 15.98 3.48
C THR A 210 -14.26 17.30 4.23
N ASN A 211 -13.15 17.53 4.92
CA ASN A 211 -12.83 18.74 5.68
C ASN A 211 -11.39 18.72 6.19
N LEU A 212 -10.94 19.86 6.69
CA LEU A 212 -9.65 20.01 7.37
C LEU A 212 -9.85 20.81 8.66
N SER A 213 -9.52 20.23 9.80
CA SER A 213 -9.47 20.88 11.11
C SER A 213 -8.26 20.37 11.91
N GLY A 214 -7.92 21.01 13.00
CA GLY A 214 -6.75 20.63 13.82
C GLY A 214 -6.87 19.20 14.36
N ASP A 215 -5.95 18.33 13.93
CA ASP A 215 -5.84 16.92 14.37
C ASP A 215 -4.44 16.40 14.03
N HIS A 216 -3.99 15.32 14.69
CA HIS A 216 -2.74 14.63 14.41
C HIS A 216 -1.47 15.51 14.40
N LEU A 217 -1.45 16.61 15.20
CA LEU A 217 -0.27 17.46 15.37
C LEU A 217 0.79 16.84 16.31
N ASP A 218 0.52 15.66 16.83
CA ASP A 218 1.49 14.78 17.46
C ASP A 218 2.39 14.05 16.44
N TYR A 219 1.92 13.91 15.20
CA TYR A 219 2.63 13.28 14.08
C TYR A 219 3.10 14.30 13.04
N HIS A 220 2.23 15.23 12.65
CA HIS A 220 2.54 16.28 11.69
C HIS A 220 3.14 17.49 12.39
N THR A 221 4.15 18.11 11.77
CA THR A 221 4.87 19.24 12.36
C THR A 221 3.96 20.47 12.56
N ASP A 222 3.01 20.67 11.67
CA ASP A 222 2.03 21.77 11.71
C ASP A 222 0.82 21.47 10.81
N MET A 223 -0.09 22.43 10.72
CA MET A 223 -1.28 22.31 9.88
C MET A 223 -0.97 22.30 8.37
N ASP A 224 0.10 22.93 7.96
CA ASP A 224 0.53 22.94 6.55
C ASP A 224 1.08 21.56 6.13
N ASP A 225 1.87 20.92 6.99
CA ASP A 225 2.35 19.55 6.80
C ASP A 225 1.17 18.57 6.77
N TYR A 226 0.23 18.70 7.71
CA TYR A 226 -0.98 17.91 7.73
C TYR A 226 -1.83 18.07 6.46
N PHE A 227 -2.01 19.31 6.00
CA PHE A 227 -2.69 19.60 4.73
C PHE A 227 -1.97 18.97 3.53
N LYS A 228 -0.64 19.18 3.41
CA LYS A 228 0.18 18.62 2.34
C LYS A 228 0.07 17.10 2.28
N ALA A 229 0.14 16.43 3.44
CA ALA A 229 -0.02 14.98 3.50
C ALA A 229 -1.36 14.53 2.91
N LYS A 230 -2.48 15.20 3.25
CA LYS A 230 -3.80 14.87 2.69
C LYS A 230 -3.92 15.26 1.22
N ALA A 231 -3.38 16.42 0.83
CA ALA A 231 -3.39 16.89 -0.55
C ALA A 231 -2.63 15.96 -1.50
N GLY A 232 -1.62 15.23 -0.99
CA GLY A 232 -0.92 14.18 -1.74
C GLY A 232 -1.85 13.09 -2.30
N LEU A 233 -3.06 12.94 -1.76
CA LEU A 233 -4.05 12.05 -2.37
C LEU A 233 -4.47 12.48 -3.78
N LEU A 234 -4.44 13.78 -4.08
CA LEU A 234 -4.76 14.30 -5.42
C LEU A 234 -3.73 13.87 -6.47
N GLU A 235 -2.48 13.65 -6.08
CA GLU A 235 -1.42 13.16 -6.97
C GLU A 235 -1.63 11.69 -7.38
N LEU A 236 -2.46 10.97 -6.62
CA LEU A 236 -2.84 9.59 -6.89
C LEU A 236 -4.13 9.49 -7.73
N LEU A 237 -4.74 10.61 -8.12
CA LEU A 237 -5.90 10.61 -9.02
C LEU A 237 -5.47 10.17 -10.43
N LYS A 238 -6.32 9.42 -11.12
CA LYS A 238 -6.16 9.14 -12.55
C LYS A 238 -6.32 10.42 -13.36
N ASP A 239 -5.77 10.48 -14.57
CA ASP A 239 -5.83 11.66 -15.44
C ASP A 239 -7.28 12.09 -15.76
N ASP A 240 -8.19 11.12 -15.85
CA ASP A 240 -9.63 11.30 -16.05
C ASP A 240 -10.45 11.18 -14.76
N GLY A 241 -9.77 11.12 -13.61
CA GLY A 241 -10.38 10.95 -12.31
C GLY A 241 -11.07 12.23 -11.80
N VAL A 242 -11.94 12.06 -10.81
CA VAL A 242 -12.76 13.14 -10.24
C VAL A 242 -12.36 13.45 -8.81
N ALA A 243 -12.00 14.70 -8.53
CA ALA A 243 -11.82 15.21 -7.16
C ALA A 243 -13.12 15.87 -6.67
N ILE A 244 -13.62 15.44 -5.52
CA ILE A 244 -14.78 16.00 -4.82
C ILE A 244 -14.25 16.67 -3.55
N ILE A 245 -14.33 18.00 -3.51
CA ILE A 245 -13.77 18.79 -2.42
C ILE A 245 -14.90 19.58 -1.75
N ASN A 246 -15.04 19.41 -0.43
CA ASN A 246 -15.91 20.28 0.35
C ASN A 246 -15.31 21.70 0.38
N ALA A 247 -16.10 22.69 0.01
CA ALA A 247 -15.69 24.08 -0.09
C ALA A 247 -16.04 24.94 1.14
N ASP A 248 -16.65 24.32 2.17
CA ASP A 248 -17.07 25.02 3.41
C ASP A 248 -15.92 25.20 4.40
#